data_4cf175bd8323bebf4a1a08b60655db8e
#
_entry.id   4cf175bd8323bebf4a1a08b60655db8e
#
_cell.length_a   1.000
_cell.length_b   1.000
_cell.length_c   1.000
_cell.angle_alpha   90.00
_cell.angle_beta   90.00
_cell.angle_gamma   90.00
#
_symmetry.space_group_name_H-M   'P 1'
#
loop_
_entity.id
_entity.type
_entity.pdbx_description
1 polymer ?
#
loop_
_entity_poly.entity_id
_entity_poly.type
_entity_poly.pdbx_seq_one_letter_code
_entity_poly.pdbx_strand_id
1 'polypeptide(L)'
;MDSPFTDVAVLLTGVGKRYDIVSAFAQHATVIAADPNPLAPAQYAAQHRRAVPRIDDPDYVPALRALCDEFGVGAVVPLTDLDLEVLAVARAAGQLPAFVPDPEIARATFDKYGTHLLLQRHGLPSPPTVLPGEPVEHFPVMVKPRWGSGARSIHRADDIHAAEFFVHYIAEAAMVQWFMDGPEFSMDVLSDLDGRCLNVIPRTMLESRGGE
;
A
#
# COMPACT_ATOMS: atom_id res chain seq x y z
N MET A 1 -24.30 18.78 -18.21
CA MET A 1 -24.77 17.45 -17.74
C MET A 1 -24.21 17.29 -16.35
N ASP A 2 -25.08 17.43 -15.36
CA ASP A 2 -24.67 17.25 -13.96
C ASP A 2 -24.27 15.77 -13.78
N SER A 3 -23.06 15.56 -13.27
CA SER A 3 -22.57 14.20 -12.97
C SER A 3 -23.49 13.57 -11.90
N PRO A 4 -23.96 12.34 -12.08
CA PRO A 4 -24.83 11.69 -11.08
C PRO A 4 -24.10 11.38 -9.77
N PHE A 5 -22.82 11.74 -9.62
CA PHE A 5 -21.95 11.44 -8.47
C PHE A 5 -21.56 12.67 -7.64
N THR A 6 -22.15 13.85 -7.89
CA THR A 6 -21.81 15.11 -7.17
C THR A 6 -22.15 15.10 -5.68
N ASP A 7 -22.95 14.15 -5.22
CA ASP A 7 -23.38 14.05 -3.82
C ASP A 7 -22.53 13.08 -2.97
N VAL A 8 -21.50 12.46 -3.56
CA VAL A 8 -20.63 11.53 -2.83
C VAL A 8 -19.41 12.27 -2.29
N ALA A 9 -19.22 12.24 -0.98
CA ALA A 9 -18.02 12.74 -0.33
C ALA A 9 -17.03 11.58 -0.08
N VAL A 10 -15.76 11.80 -0.45
CA VAL A 10 -14.67 10.82 -0.28
C VAL A 10 -13.53 11.45 0.50
N LEU A 11 -13.08 10.77 1.55
CA LEU A 11 -11.90 11.15 2.32
C LEU A 11 -10.69 10.38 1.81
N LEU A 12 -9.70 11.09 1.27
CA LEU A 12 -8.43 10.52 0.82
C LEU A 12 -7.37 10.74 1.89
N THR A 13 -6.72 9.68 2.37
CA THR A 13 -5.68 9.76 3.41
C THR A 13 -4.29 9.57 2.85
N GLY A 14 -3.27 10.18 3.49
CA GLY A 14 -1.87 10.07 3.09
C GLY A 14 -1.62 10.55 1.66
N VAL A 15 -2.27 11.65 1.26
CA VAL A 15 -2.30 12.10 -0.13
C VAL A 15 -0.93 12.49 -0.68
N GLY A 16 -0.04 13.02 0.16
CA GLY A 16 1.37 13.29 -0.19
C GLY A 16 1.54 14.07 -1.48
N LYS A 17 2.17 13.43 -2.46
CA LYS A 17 2.47 14.01 -3.79
C LYS A 17 1.50 13.54 -4.89
N ARG A 18 0.48 12.76 -4.59
CA ARG A 18 -0.42 12.11 -5.56
C ARG A 18 -1.50 13.07 -6.09
N TYR A 19 -1.06 14.19 -6.62
CA TYR A 19 -1.92 15.28 -7.13
C TYR A 19 -2.86 14.80 -8.24
N ASP A 20 -2.37 13.97 -9.14
CA ASP A 20 -3.11 13.38 -10.26
C ASP A 20 -4.27 12.51 -9.78
N ILE A 21 -4.05 11.66 -8.77
CA ILE A 21 -5.09 10.82 -8.20
C ILE A 21 -6.15 11.67 -7.51
N VAL A 22 -5.74 12.60 -6.63
CA VAL A 22 -6.67 13.49 -5.94
C VAL A 22 -7.48 14.32 -6.94
N SER A 23 -6.82 14.84 -8.00
CA SER A 23 -7.47 15.60 -9.06
C SER A 23 -8.49 14.77 -9.85
N ALA A 24 -8.19 13.49 -10.11
CA ALA A 24 -9.12 12.58 -10.78
C ALA A 24 -10.37 12.32 -9.93
N PHE A 25 -10.22 12.05 -8.64
CA PHE A 25 -11.35 11.91 -7.72
C PHE A 25 -12.20 13.18 -7.64
N ALA A 26 -11.55 14.36 -7.61
CA ALA A 26 -12.22 15.67 -7.48
C ALA A 26 -13.10 16.02 -8.68
N GLN A 27 -12.97 15.35 -9.81
CA GLN A 27 -13.85 15.50 -10.99
C GLN A 27 -15.21 14.79 -10.80
N HIS A 28 -15.30 13.83 -9.87
CA HIS A 28 -16.45 12.94 -9.75
C HIS A 28 -17.05 12.89 -8.34
N ALA A 29 -16.37 13.46 -7.33
CA ALA A 29 -16.81 13.44 -5.94
C ALA A 29 -16.35 14.71 -5.21
N THR A 30 -16.96 15.02 -4.09
CA THR A 30 -16.42 15.99 -3.13
C THR A 30 -15.28 15.34 -2.37
N VAL A 31 -14.05 15.80 -2.60
CA VAL A 31 -12.84 15.23 -2.01
C VAL A 31 -12.40 16.01 -0.78
N ILE A 32 -12.22 15.29 0.32
CA ILE A 32 -11.53 15.76 1.53
C ILE A 32 -10.14 15.11 1.51
N ALA A 33 -9.10 15.91 1.31
CA ALA A 33 -7.72 15.41 1.36
C ALA A 33 -7.13 15.58 2.76
N ALA A 34 -6.72 14.47 3.36
CA ALA A 34 -6.13 14.42 4.69
C ALA A 34 -4.67 13.98 4.64
N ASP A 35 -3.80 14.75 5.25
CA ASP A 35 -2.36 14.45 5.34
C ASP A 35 -1.78 15.09 6.61
N PRO A 36 -0.84 14.43 7.32
CA PRO A 36 -0.14 15.05 8.46
C PRO A 36 0.66 16.29 8.08
N ASN A 37 1.15 16.35 6.83
CA ASN A 37 1.85 17.53 6.31
C ASN A 37 0.82 18.50 5.67
N PRO A 38 0.55 19.67 6.28
CA PRO A 38 -0.40 20.64 5.74
C PRO A 38 0.04 21.25 4.39
N LEU A 39 1.30 21.05 4.00
CA LEU A 39 1.87 21.51 2.73
C LEU A 39 1.97 20.37 1.69
N ALA A 40 1.34 19.23 1.92
CA ALA A 40 1.33 18.14 0.95
C ALA A 40 0.72 18.62 -0.39
N PRO A 41 1.46 18.55 -1.51
CA PRO A 41 1.01 19.13 -2.78
C PRO A 41 -0.34 18.63 -3.26
N ALA A 42 -0.63 17.36 -3.06
CA ALA A 42 -1.87 16.74 -3.51
C ALA A 42 -3.13 17.30 -2.81
N GLN A 43 -2.99 17.87 -1.61
CA GLN A 43 -4.11 18.53 -0.92
C GLN A 43 -4.72 19.69 -1.73
N TYR A 44 -3.92 20.31 -2.58
CA TYR A 44 -4.35 21.47 -3.39
C TYR A 44 -5.24 21.10 -4.57
N ALA A 45 -5.38 19.80 -4.88
CA ALA A 45 -6.32 19.31 -5.89
C ALA A 45 -7.72 19.01 -5.32
N ALA A 46 -7.88 18.98 -3.99
CA ALA A 46 -9.14 18.66 -3.32
C ALA A 46 -9.98 19.91 -3.04
N GLN A 47 -11.31 19.73 -2.90
CA GLN A 47 -12.22 20.77 -2.45
C GLN A 47 -11.98 21.15 -0.98
N HIS A 48 -11.63 20.16 -0.15
CA HIS A 48 -11.35 20.38 1.28
C HIS A 48 -9.99 19.79 1.66
N ARG A 49 -9.24 20.54 2.48
CA ARG A 49 -7.92 20.14 2.99
C ARG A 49 -7.96 20.07 4.50
N ARG A 50 -7.42 19.00 5.08
CA ARG A 50 -7.34 18.82 6.53
C ARG A 50 -5.98 18.26 6.93
N ALA A 51 -5.33 18.93 7.87
CA ALA A 51 -4.22 18.33 8.59
C ALA A 51 -4.79 17.34 9.61
N VAL A 52 -4.22 16.14 9.66
CA VAL A 52 -4.61 15.09 10.60
C VAL A 52 -3.39 14.63 11.38
N PRO A 53 -3.57 14.00 12.56
CA PRO A 53 -2.47 13.37 13.28
C PRO A 53 -1.72 12.35 12.43
N ARG A 54 -0.51 11.97 12.86
CA ARG A 54 0.23 10.88 12.22
C ARG A 54 -0.48 9.55 12.45
N ILE A 55 -0.21 8.58 11.61
CA ILE A 55 -0.85 7.24 11.62
C ILE A 55 -0.61 6.50 12.94
N ASP A 56 0.54 6.73 13.58
CA ASP A 56 0.95 6.16 14.86
C ASP A 56 0.37 6.90 16.07
N ASP A 57 -0.35 7.98 15.85
CA ASP A 57 -1.01 8.76 16.91
C ASP A 57 -2.38 8.14 17.26
N PRO A 58 -2.72 7.96 18.54
CA PRO A 58 -4.02 7.42 18.97
C PRO A 58 -5.21 8.29 18.50
N ASP A 59 -5.00 9.57 18.23
CA ASP A 59 -6.03 10.47 17.74
C ASP A 59 -6.25 10.41 16.23
N TYR A 60 -5.47 9.59 15.48
CA TYR A 60 -5.60 9.49 14.02
C TYR A 60 -7.00 9.03 13.59
N VAL A 61 -7.45 7.87 14.05
CA VAL A 61 -8.79 7.32 13.71
C VAL A 61 -9.93 8.23 14.22
N PRO A 62 -9.89 8.75 15.44
CA PRO A 62 -10.86 9.76 15.91
C PRO A 62 -10.94 10.99 15.00
N ALA A 63 -9.81 11.53 14.55
CA ALA A 63 -9.79 12.69 13.66
C ALA A 63 -10.42 12.36 12.29
N LEU A 64 -10.11 11.20 11.70
CA LEU A 64 -10.73 10.77 10.44
C LEU A 64 -12.26 10.59 10.61
N ARG A 65 -12.69 10.03 11.73
CA ARG A 65 -14.10 9.87 12.03
C ARG A 65 -14.83 11.21 12.12
N ALA A 66 -14.25 12.20 12.82
CA ALA A 66 -14.81 13.54 12.89
C ALA A 66 -14.96 14.16 11.50
N LEU A 67 -14.01 13.95 10.59
CA LEU A 67 -14.12 14.39 9.20
C LEU A 67 -15.22 13.64 8.44
N CYS A 68 -15.38 12.35 8.68
CA CYS A 68 -16.47 11.59 8.06
C CYS A 68 -17.84 12.14 8.49
N ASP A 69 -17.99 12.47 9.77
CA ASP A 69 -19.22 13.03 10.33
C ASP A 69 -19.47 14.48 9.83
N GLU A 70 -18.39 15.32 9.76
CA GLU A 70 -18.47 16.72 9.28
C GLU A 70 -18.93 16.81 7.83
N PHE A 71 -18.42 15.93 6.96
CA PHE A 71 -18.64 16.02 5.51
C PHE A 71 -19.61 14.97 4.95
N GLY A 72 -20.15 14.09 5.78
CA GLY A 72 -21.00 12.99 5.30
C GLY A 72 -20.24 12.03 4.39
N VAL A 73 -18.99 11.67 4.75
CA VAL A 73 -18.12 10.85 3.92
C VAL A 73 -18.68 9.43 3.73
N GLY A 74 -18.87 9.05 2.47
CA GLY A 74 -19.33 7.71 2.10
C GLY A 74 -18.20 6.67 1.99
N ALA A 75 -16.96 7.12 1.74
CA ALA A 75 -15.80 6.23 1.64
C ALA A 75 -14.51 6.92 2.09
N VAL A 76 -13.68 6.20 2.85
CA VAL A 76 -12.30 6.57 3.18
C VAL A 76 -11.36 5.72 2.33
N VAL A 77 -10.52 6.34 1.50
CA VAL A 77 -9.61 5.66 0.58
C VAL A 77 -8.17 6.05 0.90
N PRO A 78 -7.33 5.11 1.34
CA PRO A 78 -5.93 5.38 1.59
C PRO A 78 -5.14 5.52 0.28
N LEU A 79 -4.25 6.52 0.22
CA LEU A 79 -3.28 6.68 -0.86
C LEU A 79 -1.86 6.28 -0.42
N THR A 80 -1.72 5.61 0.72
CA THR A 80 -0.46 5.08 1.23
C THR A 80 -0.68 3.70 1.84
N ASP A 81 0.31 2.83 1.77
CA ASP A 81 0.27 1.50 2.40
C ASP A 81 0.37 1.59 3.93
N LEU A 82 0.85 2.71 4.45
CA LEU A 82 1.19 2.87 5.86
C LEU A 82 -0.03 2.83 6.79
N ASP A 83 -1.18 3.29 6.34
CA ASP A 83 -2.40 3.34 7.16
C ASP A 83 -3.41 2.21 6.85
N LEU A 84 -3.10 1.31 5.90
CA LEU A 84 -3.98 0.20 5.51
C LEU A 84 -4.42 -0.66 6.70
N GLU A 85 -3.50 -1.08 7.57
CA GLU A 85 -3.82 -1.93 8.71
C GLU A 85 -4.69 -1.18 9.73
N VAL A 86 -4.35 0.07 10.05
CA VAL A 86 -5.11 0.91 10.99
C VAL A 86 -6.54 1.14 10.48
N LEU A 87 -6.68 1.47 9.20
CA LEU A 87 -7.98 1.67 8.57
C LEU A 87 -8.80 0.37 8.46
N ALA A 88 -8.13 -0.76 8.20
CA ALA A 88 -8.78 -2.06 8.16
C ALA A 88 -9.35 -2.46 9.54
N VAL A 89 -8.59 -2.24 10.61
CA VAL A 89 -9.07 -2.46 11.99
C VAL A 89 -10.24 -1.53 12.32
N ALA A 90 -10.13 -0.24 11.98
CA ALA A 90 -11.20 0.74 12.20
C ALA A 90 -12.48 0.39 11.41
N ARG A 91 -12.34 -0.11 10.16
CA ARG A 91 -13.47 -0.61 9.36
C ARG A 91 -14.11 -1.82 10.01
N ALA A 92 -13.34 -2.81 10.42
CA ALA A 92 -13.86 -4.03 11.06
C ALA A 92 -14.58 -3.73 12.38
N ALA A 93 -14.17 -2.68 13.10
CA ALA A 93 -14.83 -2.17 14.29
C ALA A 93 -16.06 -1.25 14.00
N GLY A 94 -16.43 -1.03 12.73
CA GLY A 94 -17.54 -0.15 12.33
C GLY A 94 -17.29 1.34 12.60
N GLN A 95 -16.04 1.75 12.74
CA GLN A 95 -15.68 3.14 13.07
C GLN A 95 -15.56 4.04 11.84
N LEU A 96 -15.10 3.48 10.70
CA LEU A 96 -14.87 4.22 9.46
C LEU A 96 -15.42 3.45 8.25
N PRO A 97 -15.99 4.13 7.24
CA PRO A 97 -16.36 3.53 5.96
C PRO A 97 -15.13 3.36 5.06
N ALA A 98 -14.06 2.68 5.53
CA ALA A 98 -12.81 2.58 4.81
C ALA A 98 -12.88 1.54 3.68
N PHE A 99 -12.37 1.92 2.50
CA PHE A 99 -12.26 1.04 1.34
C PHE A 99 -10.88 0.36 1.35
N VAL A 100 -10.77 -0.67 2.15
CA VAL A 100 -9.53 -1.41 2.43
C VAL A 100 -9.83 -2.90 2.58
N PRO A 101 -8.85 -3.80 2.42
CA PRO A 101 -9.02 -5.22 2.68
C PRO A 101 -9.27 -5.51 4.18
N ASP A 102 -9.53 -6.77 4.50
CA ASP A 102 -9.63 -7.20 5.89
C ASP A 102 -8.30 -7.06 6.64
N PRO A 103 -8.32 -6.88 7.99
CA PRO A 103 -7.12 -6.61 8.77
C PRO A 103 -6.02 -7.68 8.62
N GLU A 104 -6.39 -8.96 8.47
CA GLU A 104 -5.41 -10.04 8.23
C GLU A 104 -4.68 -9.84 6.91
N ILE A 105 -5.41 -9.51 5.85
CA ILE A 105 -4.85 -9.28 4.51
C ILE A 105 -3.99 -8.01 4.51
N ALA A 106 -4.49 -6.91 5.08
CA ALA A 106 -3.74 -5.65 5.18
C ALA A 106 -2.39 -5.84 5.87
N ARG A 107 -2.37 -6.58 7.00
CA ARG A 107 -1.15 -6.90 7.73
C ARG A 107 -0.22 -7.80 6.93
N ALA A 108 -0.75 -8.88 6.34
CA ALA A 108 0.05 -9.83 5.60
C ALA A 108 0.69 -9.22 4.35
N THR A 109 -0.01 -8.32 3.64
CA THR A 109 0.50 -7.68 2.43
C THR A 109 1.49 -6.55 2.70
N PHE A 110 1.49 -5.96 3.88
CA PHE A 110 2.48 -4.98 4.30
C PHE A 110 3.85 -5.61 4.58
N ASP A 111 3.89 -6.88 5.03
CA ASP A 111 5.12 -7.67 5.20
C ASP A 111 5.33 -8.57 3.98
N LYS A 112 6.42 -8.36 3.22
CA LYS A 112 6.73 -9.17 2.02
C LYS A 112 6.89 -10.67 2.31
N TYR A 113 7.43 -11.02 3.48
CA TYR A 113 7.49 -12.41 3.91
C TYR A 113 6.10 -12.93 4.34
N GLY A 114 5.31 -12.09 4.99
CA GLY A 114 3.90 -12.35 5.29
C GLY A 114 3.08 -12.58 4.02
N THR A 115 3.31 -11.80 2.97
CA THR A 115 2.71 -12.02 1.64
C THR A 115 3.08 -13.39 1.06
N HIS A 116 4.36 -13.77 1.12
CA HIS A 116 4.80 -15.09 0.67
C HIS A 116 4.06 -16.21 1.40
N LEU A 117 3.97 -16.15 2.73
CA LEU A 117 3.25 -17.15 3.55
C LEU A 117 1.74 -17.17 3.24
N LEU A 118 1.14 -16.00 3.02
CA LEU A 118 -0.27 -15.90 2.63
C LEU A 118 -0.52 -16.61 1.29
N LEU A 119 0.30 -16.34 0.28
CA LEU A 119 0.20 -16.98 -1.03
C LEU A 119 0.36 -18.50 -0.92
N GLN A 120 1.37 -18.98 -0.18
CA GLN A 120 1.57 -20.41 0.06
C GLN A 120 0.35 -21.06 0.72
N ARG A 121 -0.23 -20.43 1.75
CA ARG A 121 -1.42 -20.93 2.45
C ARG A 121 -2.61 -21.14 1.50
N HIS A 122 -2.72 -20.27 0.49
CA HIS A 122 -3.78 -20.36 -0.51
C HIS A 122 -3.39 -21.14 -1.78
N GLY A 123 -2.24 -21.83 -1.79
CA GLY A 123 -1.78 -22.59 -2.95
C GLY A 123 -1.44 -21.75 -4.17
N LEU A 124 -1.17 -20.45 -3.96
CA LEU A 124 -0.78 -19.52 -5.03
C LEU A 124 0.74 -19.51 -5.20
N PRO A 125 1.25 -19.43 -6.43
CA PRO A 125 2.68 -19.41 -6.67
C PRO A 125 3.31 -18.12 -6.11
N SER A 126 4.47 -18.30 -5.50
CA SER A 126 5.33 -17.22 -5.01
C SER A 126 6.77 -17.66 -5.15
N PRO A 127 7.72 -16.77 -5.50
CA PRO A 127 9.13 -17.13 -5.51
C PRO A 127 9.55 -17.71 -4.17
N PRO A 128 10.33 -18.79 -4.12
CA PRO A 128 10.84 -19.35 -2.88
C PRO A 128 11.53 -18.27 -2.04
N THR A 129 11.17 -18.20 -0.79
CA THR A 129 11.58 -17.13 0.12
C THR A 129 11.92 -17.73 1.49
N VAL A 130 13.06 -17.33 2.03
CA VAL A 130 13.55 -17.77 3.33
C VAL A 130 13.94 -16.58 4.21
N LEU A 131 14.00 -16.81 5.51
CA LEU A 131 14.54 -15.82 6.45
C LEU A 131 16.06 -16.01 6.62
N PRO A 132 16.78 -14.98 7.08
CA PRO A 132 18.21 -15.09 7.39
C PRO A 132 18.49 -16.26 8.34
N GLY A 133 19.50 -17.09 7.99
CA GLY A 133 19.86 -18.28 8.74
C GLY A 133 19.20 -19.58 8.25
N GLU A 134 18.20 -19.49 7.38
CA GLU A 134 17.64 -20.67 6.71
C GLU A 134 18.47 -21.03 5.45
N PRO A 135 18.47 -22.30 5.02
CA PRO A 135 19.20 -22.73 3.84
C PRO A 135 18.73 -22.04 2.56
N VAL A 136 19.67 -21.56 1.77
CA VAL A 136 19.42 -21.03 0.43
C VAL A 136 19.86 -22.08 -0.59
N GLU A 137 18.90 -22.66 -1.30
CA GLU A 137 19.16 -23.81 -2.18
C GLU A 137 19.69 -23.40 -3.57
N HIS A 138 19.35 -22.21 -4.04
CA HIS A 138 19.67 -21.74 -5.39
C HIS A 138 20.09 -20.27 -5.42
N PHE A 139 20.93 -19.92 -6.38
CA PHE A 139 21.36 -18.57 -6.68
C PHE A 139 21.13 -18.26 -8.17
N PRO A 140 20.96 -16.99 -8.56
CA PRO A 140 20.99 -15.80 -7.71
C PRO A 140 19.75 -15.62 -6.84
N VAL A 141 19.90 -14.81 -5.78
CA VAL A 141 18.79 -14.41 -4.90
C VAL A 141 18.72 -12.88 -4.79
N MET A 142 17.56 -12.40 -4.35
CA MET A 142 17.33 -11.02 -3.94
C MET A 142 17.30 -10.94 -2.42
N VAL A 143 18.14 -10.11 -1.83
CA VAL A 143 18.11 -9.77 -0.41
C VAL A 143 17.45 -8.41 -0.26
N LYS A 144 16.39 -8.32 0.54
CA LYS A 144 15.59 -7.11 0.68
C LYS A 144 14.94 -6.99 2.05
N PRO A 145 14.60 -5.76 2.51
CA PRO A 145 13.83 -5.59 3.72
C PRO A 145 12.45 -6.25 3.63
N ARG A 146 11.98 -6.83 4.71
CA ARG A 146 10.61 -7.37 4.81
C ARG A 146 9.56 -6.28 4.64
N TRP A 147 9.79 -5.10 5.24
CA TRP A 147 8.90 -3.95 5.19
C TRP A 147 9.50 -2.81 4.37
N GLY A 148 8.67 -1.85 4.00
CA GLY A 148 9.06 -0.69 3.21
C GLY A 148 8.69 -0.79 1.74
N SER A 149 8.76 0.36 1.06
CA SER A 149 8.36 0.57 -0.34
C SER A 149 9.46 1.29 -1.13
N GLY A 150 9.25 1.47 -2.46
CA GLY A 150 10.15 2.23 -3.33
C GLY A 150 11.47 1.53 -3.62
N ALA A 151 11.51 0.20 -3.66
CA ALA A 151 12.67 -0.64 -4.05
C ALA A 151 13.99 -0.28 -3.31
N ARG A 152 13.91 0.28 -2.10
CA ARG A 152 15.09 0.65 -1.31
C ARG A 152 15.74 -0.59 -0.71
N SER A 153 17.08 -0.60 -0.69
CA SER A 153 17.89 -1.67 -0.09
C SER A 153 17.58 -3.06 -0.64
N ILE A 154 17.31 -3.15 -1.95
CA ILE A 154 17.16 -4.43 -2.66
C ILE A 154 18.48 -4.76 -3.35
N HIS A 155 19.05 -5.92 -3.03
CA HIS A 155 20.35 -6.34 -3.53
C HIS A 155 20.28 -7.74 -4.14
N ARG A 156 20.87 -7.90 -5.33
CA ARG A 156 21.07 -9.22 -5.93
C ARG A 156 22.36 -9.83 -5.36
N ALA A 157 22.28 -11.09 -4.98
CA ALA A 157 23.41 -11.88 -4.52
C ALA A 157 23.55 -13.12 -5.41
N ASP A 158 24.75 -13.33 -5.96
CA ASP A 158 25.03 -14.43 -6.87
C ASP A 158 25.61 -15.66 -6.14
N ASP A 159 25.94 -15.51 -4.85
CA ASP A 159 26.41 -16.58 -3.97
C ASP A 159 26.05 -16.33 -2.50
N ILE A 160 26.35 -17.31 -1.63
CA ILE A 160 26.02 -17.27 -0.21
C ILE A 160 26.74 -16.14 0.53
N HIS A 161 28.00 -15.83 0.18
CA HIS A 161 28.78 -14.81 0.86
C HIS A 161 28.20 -13.41 0.59
N ALA A 162 27.80 -13.15 -0.67
CA ALA A 162 27.12 -11.92 -1.03
C ALA A 162 25.76 -11.82 -0.33
N ALA A 163 25.01 -12.92 -0.24
CA ALA A 163 23.72 -12.92 0.45
C ALA A 163 23.88 -12.62 1.94
N GLU A 164 24.81 -13.26 2.64
CA GLU A 164 25.13 -13.00 4.04
C GLU A 164 25.58 -11.55 4.26
N PHE A 165 26.44 -11.02 3.37
CA PHE A 165 26.87 -9.63 3.45
C PHE A 165 25.67 -8.68 3.39
N PHE A 166 24.77 -8.84 2.41
CA PHE A 166 23.62 -7.96 2.27
C PHE A 166 22.60 -8.11 3.39
N VAL A 167 22.41 -9.31 3.94
CA VAL A 167 21.59 -9.53 5.15
C VAL A 167 22.10 -8.69 6.32
N HIS A 168 23.43 -8.60 6.51
CA HIS A 168 24.01 -7.77 7.57
C HIS A 168 24.06 -6.28 7.23
N TYR A 169 24.14 -5.95 5.92
CA TYR A 169 24.20 -4.56 5.46
C TYR A 169 22.85 -3.84 5.57
N ILE A 170 21.74 -4.57 5.40
CA ILE A 170 20.39 -4.02 5.54
C ILE A 170 20.11 -3.79 7.03
N ALA A 171 19.77 -2.54 7.39
CA ALA A 171 19.52 -2.17 8.79
C ALA A 171 18.22 -2.77 9.35
N GLU A 172 17.25 -3.03 8.47
CA GLU A 172 15.94 -3.60 8.82
C GLU A 172 15.99 -5.11 8.75
N ALA A 173 14.96 -5.78 9.28
CA ALA A 173 14.84 -7.22 9.13
C ALA A 173 14.73 -7.62 7.66
N ALA A 174 15.69 -8.38 7.18
CA ALA A 174 15.80 -8.80 5.79
C ALA A 174 15.03 -10.11 5.52
N MET A 175 14.81 -10.37 4.23
CA MET A 175 14.42 -11.67 3.68
C MET A 175 15.25 -11.98 2.45
N VAL A 176 15.38 -13.27 2.13
CA VAL A 176 16.10 -13.78 0.96
C VAL A 176 15.11 -14.48 0.06
N GLN A 177 15.02 -14.06 -1.19
CA GLN A 177 14.06 -14.57 -2.17
C GLN A 177 14.78 -14.93 -3.46
N TRP A 178 14.41 -16.05 -4.08
CA TRP A 178 14.96 -16.42 -5.39
C TRP A 178 14.78 -15.29 -6.39
N PHE A 179 15.82 -15.03 -7.16
CA PHE A 179 15.73 -14.13 -8.30
C PHE A 179 14.96 -14.83 -9.42
N MET A 180 13.86 -14.23 -9.82
CA MET A 180 13.06 -14.71 -10.95
C MET A 180 13.49 -13.96 -12.19
N ASP A 181 14.09 -14.68 -13.15
CA ASP A 181 14.46 -14.12 -14.44
C ASP A 181 13.24 -14.12 -15.37
N GLY A 182 13.04 -13.02 -16.11
CA GLY A 182 11.94 -12.91 -17.05
C GLY A 182 11.32 -11.50 -17.13
N PRO A 183 10.33 -11.31 -17.99
CA PRO A 183 9.63 -10.04 -18.10
C PRO A 183 8.77 -9.78 -16.85
N GLU A 184 8.84 -8.55 -16.35
CA GLU A 184 8.06 -8.09 -15.21
C GLU A 184 6.75 -7.47 -15.67
N PHE A 185 5.66 -7.85 -15.00
CA PHE A 185 4.34 -7.29 -15.20
C PHE A 185 3.76 -6.83 -13.87
N SER A 186 3.21 -5.62 -13.86
CA SER A 186 2.34 -5.15 -12.77
C SER A 186 0.88 -5.31 -13.17
N MET A 187 0.03 -5.65 -12.21
CA MET A 187 -1.42 -5.75 -12.44
C MET A 187 -2.14 -4.84 -11.46
N ASP A 188 -2.87 -3.84 -12.00
CA ASP A 188 -3.80 -3.07 -11.19
C ASP A 188 -5.11 -3.84 -11.11
N VAL A 189 -5.52 -4.17 -9.90
CA VAL A 189 -6.75 -4.95 -9.65
C VAL A 189 -7.71 -4.12 -8.81
N LEU A 190 -8.93 -3.96 -9.28
CA LEU A 190 -10.03 -3.36 -8.53
C LEU A 190 -11.03 -4.46 -8.17
N SER A 191 -11.28 -4.61 -6.88
CA SER A 191 -12.34 -5.49 -6.35
C SER A 191 -13.32 -4.68 -5.50
N ASP A 192 -14.56 -5.16 -5.42
CA ASP A 192 -15.50 -4.64 -4.42
C ASP A 192 -15.15 -5.20 -3.02
N LEU A 193 -15.90 -4.73 -1.99
CA LEU A 193 -15.69 -5.14 -0.61
C LEU A 193 -16.12 -6.59 -0.31
N ASP A 194 -16.84 -7.22 -1.23
CA ASP A 194 -17.21 -8.64 -1.16
C ASP A 194 -16.16 -9.55 -1.85
N GLY A 195 -15.06 -8.95 -2.35
CA GLY A 195 -13.96 -9.66 -3.01
C GLY A 195 -14.22 -9.98 -4.48
N ARG A 196 -15.29 -9.48 -5.08
CA ARG A 196 -15.55 -9.66 -6.51
C ARG A 196 -14.63 -8.76 -7.32
N CYS A 197 -13.83 -9.35 -8.20
CA CYS A 197 -12.97 -8.61 -9.12
C CYS A 197 -13.83 -7.84 -10.15
N LEU A 198 -13.67 -6.53 -10.19
CA LEU A 198 -14.38 -5.61 -11.09
C LEU A 198 -13.55 -5.28 -12.33
N ASN A 199 -12.22 -5.13 -12.16
CA ASN A 199 -11.33 -4.79 -13.26
C ASN A 199 -9.90 -5.30 -13.00
N VAL A 200 -9.17 -5.63 -14.06
CA VAL A 200 -7.76 -6.01 -14.05
C VAL A 200 -7.07 -5.35 -15.23
N ILE A 201 -6.04 -4.56 -14.95
CA ILE A 201 -5.25 -3.87 -15.97
C ILE A 201 -3.79 -4.33 -15.86
N PRO A 202 -3.32 -5.22 -16.76
CA PRO A 202 -1.91 -5.59 -16.81
C PRO A 202 -1.08 -4.46 -17.43
N ARG A 203 0.10 -4.21 -16.84
CA ARG A 203 1.07 -3.23 -17.30
C ARG A 203 2.46 -3.86 -17.38
N THR A 204 3.24 -3.46 -18.39
CA THR A 204 4.67 -3.73 -18.44
C THR A 204 5.44 -2.50 -17.95
N MET A 205 6.54 -2.71 -17.25
CA MET A 205 7.44 -1.64 -16.86
C MET A 205 8.40 -1.35 -18.04
N LEU A 206 8.29 -0.15 -18.61
CA LEU A 206 9.20 0.30 -19.68
C LEU A 206 10.44 0.98 -19.11
N GLU A 207 10.28 1.73 -18.02
CA GLU A 207 11.35 2.43 -17.32
C GLU A 207 10.95 2.59 -15.84
N SER A 208 11.89 2.33 -14.94
CA SER A 208 11.72 2.56 -13.50
C SER A 208 12.68 3.64 -13.03
N ARG A 209 12.19 4.64 -12.33
CA ARG A 209 12.99 5.70 -11.68
C ARG A 209 12.79 5.63 -10.17
N GLY A 210 13.81 5.17 -9.46
CA GLY A 210 13.79 5.09 -8.00
C GLY A 210 12.81 4.07 -7.42
N GLY A 211 12.44 3.03 -8.20
CA GLY A 211 11.54 1.96 -7.75
C GLY A 211 10.04 2.25 -7.94
N GLU A 212 9.72 3.30 -8.66
CA GLU A 212 8.35 3.66 -9.09
C GLU A 212 8.21 3.57 -10.61
#